data_b9fdbe4aa0b0b66d344d176ef067b917
#
_entry.id   b9fdbe4aa0b0b66d344d176ef067b917
#
_cell.length_a   1.000
_cell.length_b   1.000
_cell.length_c   1.000
_cell.angle_alpha   90.00
_cell.angle_beta   90.00
_cell.angle_gamma   90.00
#
_symmetry.space_group_name_H-M   'P 1'
#
loop_
_entity.id
_entity.type
_entity.pdbx_description
1 polymer ?
#
loop_
_entity_poly.entity_id
_entity_poly.type
_entity_poly.pdbx_seq_one_letter_code
_entity_poly.pdbx_strand_id
1 'polypeptide(L)'
;MNNHPLITTFASVFVAVAMLIGGAGSSYADQLDEIHKINKERTKRAQDSQARVDKLNDQRLALLDEFKAVNKIIDGLRVYNSQLEKQISAQNTRLQELEDSIQQATVIKRQITPLMQRMVDGLDQFVSLDIPFHADERASRLEFIKDALDNPDIPDSEKFRQVLEGYQIENEYGRKIDAYSDNVNIDGTDVVVNVLRVGRIAMVAQTKDEKTTLVWNNRDRAWDKLDASYRNPVRQGIRIANKQATVDILMLPIAAPENAQ
;
A
#
# COMPACT_ATOMS: atom_id res chain seq x y z
N MET A 1 148.52 -15.52 -20.03
CA MET A 1 148.08 -15.71 -21.42
C MET A 1 146.62 -15.89 -21.47
N ASN A 2 145.93 -15.08 -22.28
CA ASN A 2 144.60 -15.17 -22.90
C ASN A 2 143.33 -15.05 -21.94
N ASN A 3 142.78 -13.98 -21.94
CA ASN A 3 141.75 -13.38 -22.80
C ASN A 3 140.37 -14.02 -22.66
N HIS A 4 139.44 -13.23 -22.17
CA HIS A 4 138.09 -13.26 -22.75
C HIS A 4 137.33 -11.93 -22.53
N PRO A 5 137.34 -11.06 -23.54
CA PRO A 5 136.55 -9.81 -23.46
C PRO A 5 135.05 -10.01 -23.92
N LEU A 6 134.55 -11.26 -24.16
CA LEU A 6 133.21 -11.56 -24.65
C LEU A 6 132.10 -11.61 -23.57
N ILE A 7 132.43 -11.76 -22.26
CA ILE A 7 131.44 -11.87 -21.19
C ILE A 7 130.92 -10.51 -20.71
N THR A 8 131.69 -9.44 -20.90
CA THR A 8 131.23 -8.06 -20.43
C THR A 8 130.28 -7.41 -21.39
N THR A 9 130.28 -7.74 -22.67
CA THR A 9 129.34 -7.16 -23.66
C THR A 9 127.93 -7.79 -23.62
N PHE A 10 127.82 -9.09 -23.26
CA PHE A 10 126.48 -9.72 -23.07
C PHE A 10 125.81 -9.28 -21.80
N ALA A 11 126.51 -8.98 -20.73
CA ALA A 11 125.90 -8.46 -19.48
C ALA A 11 125.30 -7.04 -19.61
N SER A 12 125.97 -6.16 -20.41
CA SER A 12 125.44 -4.80 -20.65
C SER A 12 124.26 -4.73 -21.56
N VAL A 13 124.12 -5.65 -22.56
CA VAL A 13 122.94 -5.71 -23.46
C VAL A 13 121.73 -6.29 -22.71
N PHE A 14 121.95 -7.25 -21.79
CA PHE A 14 120.85 -7.81 -20.99
C PHE A 14 120.29 -6.84 -19.99
N VAL A 15 121.08 -6.00 -19.38
CA VAL A 15 120.63 -4.90 -18.47
C VAL A 15 119.87 -3.77 -19.21
N ALA A 16 120.31 -3.41 -20.42
CA ALA A 16 119.65 -2.43 -21.27
C ALA A 16 118.31 -2.94 -21.81
N VAL A 17 118.13 -4.20 -22.18
CA VAL A 17 116.92 -4.84 -22.61
C VAL A 17 115.95 -5.00 -21.41
N ALA A 18 116.44 -5.32 -20.20
CA ALA A 18 115.64 -5.39 -18.96
C ALA A 18 115.08 -4.05 -18.53
N MET A 19 115.80 -2.92 -18.70
CA MET A 19 115.34 -1.56 -18.43
C MET A 19 114.31 -1.06 -19.47
N LEU A 20 114.40 -1.51 -20.75
CA LEU A 20 113.38 -1.16 -21.75
C LEU A 20 112.04 -1.91 -21.55
N ILE A 21 112.08 -3.10 -21.02
CA ILE A 21 110.88 -3.86 -20.69
C ILE A 21 110.21 -3.34 -19.36
N GLY A 22 110.96 -2.88 -18.42
CA GLY A 22 110.47 -2.31 -17.16
C GLY A 22 109.77 -0.92 -17.29
N GLY A 23 110.19 -0.16 -18.27
CA GLY A 23 109.60 1.21 -18.50
C GLY A 23 108.30 1.17 -19.29
N ALA A 24 107.98 0.16 -20.05
CA ALA A 24 106.74 0.06 -20.81
C ALA A 24 105.59 -0.49 -19.95
N GLY A 25 105.86 -1.17 -18.84
CA GLY A 25 104.83 -1.78 -18.01
C GLY A 25 104.09 -0.75 -17.09
N SER A 26 104.72 0.32 -16.65
CA SER A 26 104.11 1.30 -15.77
C SER A 26 103.14 2.24 -16.50
N SER A 27 103.31 2.52 -17.78
CA SER A 27 102.43 3.38 -18.58
C SER A 27 101.11 2.69 -18.95
N TYR A 28 101.14 1.39 -19.18
CA TYR A 28 99.95 0.57 -19.46
C TYR A 28 99.11 0.31 -18.18
N ALA A 29 99.79 0.17 -17.01
CA ALA A 29 99.08 -0.02 -15.75
C ALA A 29 98.30 1.26 -15.33
N ASP A 30 98.81 2.44 -15.54
CA ASP A 30 98.15 3.73 -15.21
C ASP A 30 96.98 3.96 -16.18
N GLN A 31 97.08 3.67 -17.47
CA GLN A 31 95.97 3.74 -18.42
C GLN A 31 94.86 2.68 -18.12
N LEU A 32 95.21 1.50 -17.66
CA LEU A 32 94.25 0.47 -17.24
C LEU A 32 93.50 0.90 -15.99
N ASP A 33 94.13 1.51 -15.01
CA ASP A 33 93.51 2.06 -13.81
C ASP A 33 92.56 3.20 -14.10
N GLU A 34 92.93 4.09 -15.05
CA GLU A 34 92.08 5.16 -15.52
C GLU A 34 90.80 4.63 -16.26
N ILE A 35 90.98 3.62 -17.15
CA ILE A 35 89.86 2.93 -17.81
C ILE A 35 88.98 2.18 -16.79
N HIS A 36 89.56 1.57 -15.81
CA HIS A 36 88.79 0.95 -14.71
C HIS A 36 88.01 1.96 -13.89
N LYS A 37 88.59 3.07 -13.60
CA LYS A 37 87.92 4.18 -12.88
C LYS A 37 86.75 4.77 -13.66
N ILE A 38 86.93 5.03 -14.96
CA ILE A 38 85.87 5.51 -15.86
C ILE A 38 84.75 4.46 -15.97
N ASN A 39 85.08 3.19 -16.13
CA ASN A 39 84.07 2.15 -16.19
C ASN A 39 83.31 1.98 -14.87
N LYS A 40 84.01 2.10 -13.72
CA LYS A 40 83.36 2.08 -12.42
C LYS A 40 82.42 3.28 -12.22
N GLU A 41 82.82 4.48 -12.67
CA GLU A 41 81.95 5.64 -12.64
C GLU A 41 80.76 5.55 -13.59
N ARG A 42 80.93 5.01 -14.79
CA ARG A 42 79.85 4.69 -15.75
C ARG A 42 78.88 3.67 -15.16
N THR A 43 79.38 2.59 -14.61
CA THR A 43 78.54 1.56 -13.95
C THR A 43 77.76 2.14 -12.76
N LYS A 44 78.42 3.00 -11.94
CA LYS A 44 77.75 3.65 -10.83
C LYS A 44 76.65 4.61 -11.35
N ARG A 45 76.91 5.45 -12.36
CA ARG A 45 75.90 6.32 -13.00
C ARG A 45 74.75 5.51 -13.61
N ALA A 46 75.04 4.36 -14.23
CA ALA A 46 74.02 3.50 -14.78
C ALA A 46 73.14 2.87 -13.64
N GLN A 47 73.79 2.45 -12.56
CA GLN A 47 73.04 1.96 -11.37
C GLN A 47 72.16 3.03 -10.72
N ASP A 48 72.70 4.25 -10.56
CA ASP A 48 71.97 5.39 -10.01
C ASP A 48 70.81 5.81 -10.94
N SER A 49 71.03 5.69 -12.26
CA SER A 49 69.98 5.93 -13.25
C SER A 49 68.90 4.85 -13.22
N GLN A 50 69.28 3.58 -13.10
CA GLN A 50 68.34 2.48 -12.98
C GLN A 50 67.53 2.60 -11.71
N ALA A 51 68.17 2.89 -10.56
CA ALA A 51 67.46 3.09 -9.31
C ALA A 51 66.43 4.23 -9.38
N ARG A 52 66.73 5.31 -10.15
CA ARG A 52 65.74 6.37 -10.38
C ARG A 52 64.60 5.92 -11.29
N VAL A 53 64.88 5.12 -12.32
CA VAL A 53 63.84 4.57 -13.20
C VAL A 53 62.94 3.61 -12.41
N ASP A 54 63.51 2.73 -11.59
CA ASP A 54 62.73 1.81 -10.76
C ASP A 54 61.82 2.56 -9.78
N LYS A 55 62.39 3.59 -9.10
CA LYS A 55 61.61 4.43 -8.18
C LYS A 55 60.44 5.17 -8.90
N LEU A 56 60.70 5.71 -10.11
CA LEU A 56 59.65 6.37 -10.91
C LEU A 56 58.60 5.37 -11.39
N ASN A 57 59.01 4.15 -11.74
CA ASN A 57 58.08 3.09 -12.11
C ASN A 57 57.18 2.67 -10.93
N ASP A 58 57.77 2.51 -9.73
CA ASP A 58 57.00 2.21 -8.53
C ASP A 58 55.99 3.32 -8.18
N GLN A 59 56.43 4.58 -8.29
CA GLN A 59 55.52 5.72 -8.10
C GLN A 59 54.42 5.75 -9.14
N ARG A 60 54.73 5.44 -10.40
CA ARG A 60 53.73 5.36 -11.47
C ARG A 60 52.71 4.26 -11.20
N LEU A 61 53.14 3.10 -10.75
CA LEU A 61 52.22 1.99 -10.41
C LEU A 61 51.34 2.35 -9.23
N ALA A 62 51.90 2.93 -8.17
CA ALA A 62 51.13 3.39 -7.00
C ALA A 62 50.06 4.44 -7.40
N LEU A 63 50.45 5.44 -8.20
CA LEU A 63 49.52 6.46 -8.69
C LEU A 63 48.42 5.85 -9.61
N LEU A 64 48.78 4.85 -10.41
CA LEU A 64 47.79 4.18 -11.27
C LEU A 64 46.76 3.40 -10.43
N ASP A 65 47.21 2.73 -9.38
CA ASP A 65 46.32 2.00 -8.47
C ASP A 65 45.44 2.94 -7.66
N GLU A 66 45.99 4.05 -7.18
CA GLU A 66 45.20 5.11 -6.56
C GLU A 66 44.17 5.71 -7.50
N PHE A 67 44.57 6.03 -8.74
CA PHE A 67 43.65 6.54 -9.77
C PHE A 67 42.50 5.57 -10.04
N LYS A 68 42.79 4.26 -10.17
CA LYS A 68 41.75 3.24 -10.37
C LYS A 68 40.81 3.15 -9.17
N ALA A 69 41.36 3.19 -7.94
CA ALA A 69 40.56 3.16 -6.71
C ALA A 69 39.64 4.37 -6.60
N VAL A 70 40.15 5.57 -6.87
CA VAL A 70 39.36 6.81 -6.85
C VAL A 70 38.25 6.80 -7.93
N ASN A 71 38.58 6.37 -9.14
CA ASN A 71 37.56 6.26 -10.21
C ASN A 71 36.45 5.27 -9.84
N LYS A 72 36.79 4.12 -9.25
CA LYS A 72 35.79 3.17 -8.78
C LYS A 72 34.88 3.76 -7.70
N ILE A 73 35.42 4.57 -6.79
CA ILE A 73 34.64 5.30 -5.79
C ILE A 73 33.71 6.33 -6.48
N ILE A 74 34.23 7.10 -7.42
CA ILE A 74 33.46 8.09 -8.18
C ILE A 74 32.27 7.42 -8.91
N ASP A 75 32.51 6.30 -9.58
CA ASP A 75 31.48 5.57 -10.29
C ASP A 75 30.43 5.00 -9.31
N GLY A 76 30.88 4.47 -8.18
CA GLY A 76 29.99 4.05 -7.09
C GLY A 76 29.12 5.20 -6.57
N LEU A 77 29.70 6.36 -6.33
CA LEU A 77 28.98 7.55 -5.87
C LEU A 77 27.99 8.08 -6.92
N ARG A 78 28.34 8.02 -8.21
CA ARG A 78 27.40 8.40 -9.29
C ARG A 78 26.17 7.52 -9.32
N VAL A 79 26.35 6.21 -9.21
CA VAL A 79 25.24 5.25 -9.14
C VAL A 79 24.40 5.49 -7.90
N TYR A 80 25.04 5.71 -6.75
CA TYR A 80 24.36 5.98 -5.49
C TYR A 80 23.54 7.29 -5.56
N ASN A 81 24.12 8.37 -6.06
CA ASN A 81 23.41 9.64 -6.24
C ASN A 81 22.22 9.51 -7.18
N SER A 82 22.40 8.82 -8.31
CA SER A 82 21.28 8.53 -9.22
C SER A 82 20.15 7.76 -8.55
N GLN A 83 20.47 6.81 -7.68
CA GLN A 83 19.47 6.07 -6.91
C GLN A 83 18.77 6.96 -5.88
N LEU A 84 19.52 7.84 -5.19
CA LEU A 84 18.94 8.83 -4.27
C LEU A 84 18.00 9.81 -4.98
N GLU A 85 18.38 10.31 -6.16
CA GLU A 85 17.54 11.19 -6.97
C GLU A 85 16.20 10.51 -7.34
N LYS A 86 16.25 9.24 -7.73
CA LYS A 86 15.03 8.44 -7.99
C LYS A 86 14.16 8.30 -6.74
N GLN A 87 14.78 8.06 -5.58
CA GLN A 87 14.05 7.96 -4.32
C GLN A 87 13.41 9.29 -3.93
N ILE A 88 14.13 10.41 -4.07
CA ILE A 88 13.60 11.75 -3.79
C ILE A 88 12.43 12.06 -4.72
N SER A 89 12.55 11.76 -6.02
CA SER A 89 11.47 11.93 -6.98
C SER A 89 10.22 11.13 -6.61
N ALA A 90 10.41 9.85 -6.25
CA ALA A 90 9.30 9.00 -5.82
C ALA A 90 8.64 9.51 -4.52
N GLN A 91 9.44 10.00 -3.57
CA GLN A 91 8.91 10.58 -2.32
C GLN A 91 8.13 11.87 -2.59
N ASN A 92 8.61 12.74 -3.46
CA ASN A 92 7.91 13.96 -3.86
C ASN A 92 6.56 13.65 -4.54
N THR A 93 6.53 12.65 -5.43
CA THR A 93 5.29 12.19 -6.05
C THR A 93 4.31 11.67 -4.98
N ARG A 94 4.83 10.90 -4.01
CA ARG A 94 4.00 10.38 -2.92
C ARG A 94 3.45 11.46 -2.00
N LEU A 95 4.25 12.51 -1.72
CA LEU A 95 3.78 13.67 -0.95
C LEU A 95 2.62 14.38 -1.67
N GLN A 96 2.73 14.57 -2.97
CA GLN A 96 1.69 15.21 -3.77
C GLN A 96 0.39 14.39 -3.80
N GLU A 97 0.50 13.07 -3.99
CA GLU A 97 -0.65 12.16 -3.89
C GLU A 97 -1.32 12.21 -2.51
N LEU A 98 -0.52 12.34 -1.44
CA LEU A 98 -1.02 12.44 -0.08
C LEU A 98 -1.75 13.78 0.15
N GLU A 99 -1.19 14.89 -0.33
CA GLU A 99 -1.83 16.22 -0.26
C GLU A 99 -3.18 16.22 -0.99
N ASP A 100 -3.22 15.68 -2.21
CA ASP A 100 -4.46 15.54 -2.98
C ASP A 100 -5.48 14.66 -2.24
N SER A 101 -5.04 13.57 -1.64
CA SER A 101 -5.90 12.68 -0.84
C SER A 101 -6.45 13.37 0.39
N ILE A 102 -5.65 14.17 1.09
CA ILE A 102 -6.10 14.95 2.26
C ILE A 102 -7.13 16.00 1.84
N GLN A 103 -6.92 16.68 0.72
CA GLN A 103 -7.89 17.65 0.20
C GLN A 103 -9.21 16.97 -0.15
N GLN A 104 -9.18 15.83 -0.86
CA GLN A 104 -10.36 15.05 -1.20
C GLN A 104 -11.09 14.55 0.06
N ALA A 105 -10.36 14.03 1.04
CA ALA A 105 -10.95 13.60 2.33
C ALA A 105 -11.64 14.74 3.05
N THR A 106 -11.07 15.94 3.02
CA THR A 106 -11.66 17.13 3.62
C THR A 106 -12.98 17.54 2.92
N VAL A 107 -13.00 17.47 1.58
CA VAL A 107 -14.21 17.74 0.80
C VAL A 107 -15.29 16.72 1.10
N ILE A 108 -14.93 15.43 1.09
CA ILE A 108 -15.85 14.33 1.42
C ILE A 108 -16.43 14.53 2.81
N LYS A 109 -15.59 14.82 3.81
CA LYS A 109 -16.06 15.05 5.19
C LYS A 109 -17.08 16.18 5.29
N ARG A 110 -16.89 17.28 4.54
CA ARG A 110 -17.85 18.40 4.50
C ARG A 110 -19.17 18.04 3.83
N GLN A 111 -19.16 17.09 2.89
CA GLN A 111 -20.34 16.71 2.10
C GLN A 111 -21.10 15.53 2.72
N ILE A 112 -20.43 14.64 3.45
CA ILE A 112 -21.05 13.42 3.97
C ILE A 112 -22.04 13.69 5.09
N THR A 113 -21.75 14.64 5.98
CA THR A 113 -22.65 14.98 7.08
C THR A 113 -24.01 15.50 6.60
N PRO A 114 -24.09 16.50 5.69
CA PRO A 114 -25.38 16.93 5.17
C PRO A 114 -26.05 15.88 4.27
N LEU A 115 -25.28 14.95 3.66
CA LEU A 115 -25.84 13.83 2.95
C LEU A 115 -26.52 12.86 3.89
N MET A 116 -25.86 12.45 4.98
CA MET A 116 -26.43 11.57 6.00
C MET A 116 -27.70 12.16 6.61
N GLN A 117 -27.71 13.45 6.89
CA GLN A 117 -28.90 14.11 7.40
C GLN A 117 -30.07 13.98 6.44
N ARG A 118 -29.88 14.31 5.16
CA ARG A 118 -30.94 14.13 4.13
C ARG A 118 -31.38 12.68 3.98
N MET A 119 -30.45 11.73 4.11
CA MET A 119 -30.79 10.31 4.05
C MET A 119 -31.68 9.91 5.22
N VAL A 120 -31.36 10.34 6.45
CA VAL A 120 -32.20 10.05 7.62
C VAL A 120 -33.56 10.73 7.54
N ASP A 121 -33.61 11.98 7.10
CA ASP A 121 -34.88 12.69 6.89
C ASP A 121 -35.75 11.97 5.82
N GLY A 122 -35.10 11.50 4.72
CA GLY A 122 -35.79 10.73 3.69
C GLY A 122 -36.29 9.38 4.20
N LEU A 123 -35.51 8.71 5.05
CA LEU A 123 -35.90 7.43 5.67
C LEU A 123 -37.06 7.61 6.64
N ASP A 124 -37.04 8.67 7.43
CA ASP A 124 -38.12 9.03 8.36
C ASP A 124 -39.45 9.30 7.62
N GLN A 125 -39.38 10.12 6.57
CA GLN A 125 -40.54 10.36 5.71
C GLN A 125 -41.07 9.06 5.06
N PHE A 126 -40.18 8.22 4.57
CA PHE A 126 -40.53 6.94 3.99
C PHE A 126 -41.25 6.04 5.00
N VAL A 127 -40.71 5.89 6.21
CA VAL A 127 -41.32 5.11 7.29
C VAL A 127 -42.71 5.66 7.68
N SER A 128 -42.85 6.96 7.75
CA SER A 128 -44.11 7.60 8.12
C SER A 128 -45.24 7.43 7.08
N LEU A 129 -44.86 7.35 5.80
CA LEU A 129 -45.82 7.16 4.69
C LEU A 129 -46.13 5.69 4.41
N ASP A 130 -45.29 4.78 4.90
CA ASP A 130 -45.43 3.34 4.68
C ASP A 130 -46.59 2.73 5.50
N ILE A 131 -46.88 1.45 5.26
CA ILE A 131 -47.81 0.69 6.12
C ILE A 131 -47.22 0.55 7.54
N PRO A 132 -48.05 0.69 8.58
CA PRO A 132 -47.62 0.81 9.98
C PRO A 132 -47.31 -0.55 10.62
N PHE A 133 -46.31 -1.30 10.10
CA PHE A 133 -45.83 -2.52 10.74
C PHE A 133 -44.62 -2.25 11.62
N HIS A 134 -44.51 -2.96 12.73
CA HIS A 134 -43.39 -2.81 13.68
C HIS A 134 -43.10 -1.34 14.02
N ALA A 135 -44.11 -0.54 14.22
CA ALA A 135 -44.01 0.92 14.32
C ALA A 135 -43.03 1.35 15.42
N ASP A 136 -43.09 0.75 16.60
CA ASP A 136 -42.25 1.10 17.74
C ASP A 136 -40.77 0.76 17.48
N GLU A 137 -40.51 -0.39 16.87
CA GLU A 137 -39.14 -0.85 16.54
C GLU A 137 -38.50 0.02 15.44
N ARG A 138 -39.27 0.38 14.42
CA ARG A 138 -38.83 1.28 13.34
C ARG A 138 -38.59 2.69 13.86
N ALA A 139 -39.45 3.23 14.69
CA ALA A 139 -39.27 4.52 15.34
C ALA A 139 -38.02 4.55 16.23
N SER A 140 -37.83 3.55 17.07
CA SER A 140 -36.64 3.44 17.94
C SER A 140 -35.33 3.33 17.14
N ARG A 141 -35.35 2.63 16.01
CA ARG A 141 -34.18 2.57 15.11
C ARG A 141 -33.87 3.92 14.48
N LEU A 142 -34.89 4.67 14.04
CA LEU A 142 -34.70 6.02 13.50
C LEU A 142 -34.13 6.96 14.54
N GLU A 143 -34.65 6.92 15.78
CA GLU A 143 -34.14 7.69 16.90
C GLU A 143 -32.68 7.36 17.18
N PHE A 144 -32.33 6.06 17.28
CA PHE A 144 -30.97 5.62 17.47
C PHE A 144 -30.02 6.16 16.37
N ILE A 145 -30.44 6.16 15.10
CA ILE A 145 -29.64 6.69 14.01
C ILE A 145 -29.49 8.21 14.13
N LYS A 146 -30.53 8.93 14.50
CA LYS A 146 -30.50 10.39 14.73
C LYS A 146 -29.53 10.73 15.87
N ASP A 147 -29.66 10.06 17.01
CA ASP A 147 -28.75 10.21 18.15
C ASP A 147 -27.29 9.95 17.79
N ALA A 148 -27.06 8.92 17.00
CA ALA A 148 -25.70 8.60 16.52
C ALA A 148 -25.14 9.70 15.60
N LEU A 149 -25.96 10.34 14.76
CA LEU A 149 -25.54 11.45 13.91
C LEU A 149 -25.11 12.66 14.74
N ASP A 150 -25.81 12.95 15.82
CA ASP A 150 -25.53 14.10 16.69
C ASP A 150 -24.38 13.85 17.67
N ASN A 151 -23.98 12.59 17.87
CA ASN A 151 -22.92 12.24 18.79
C ASN A 151 -21.53 12.56 18.21
N PRO A 152 -20.75 13.48 18.80
CA PRO A 152 -19.41 13.84 18.30
C PRO A 152 -18.36 12.73 18.47
N ASP A 153 -18.58 11.78 19.38
CA ASP A 153 -17.62 10.69 19.68
C ASP A 153 -17.67 9.57 18.65
N ILE A 154 -18.70 9.53 17.81
CA ILE A 154 -18.84 8.52 16.75
C ILE A 154 -18.17 9.02 15.47
N PRO A 155 -17.24 8.25 14.87
CA PRO A 155 -16.63 8.60 13.59
C PRO A 155 -17.65 8.70 12.45
N ASP A 156 -17.43 9.61 11.50
CA ASP A 156 -18.33 9.82 10.35
C ASP A 156 -18.55 8.54 9.52
N SER A 157 -17.55 7.68 9.42
CA SER A 157 -17.67 6.38 8.73
C SER A 157 -18.64 5.43 9.43
N GLU A 158 -18.65 5.42 10.76
CA GLU A 158 -19.56 4.60 11.55
C GLU A 158 -20.99 5.15 11.50
N LYS A 159 -21.16 6.48 11.58
CA LYS A 159 -22.44 7.13 11.36
C LYS A 159 -23.05 6.75 10.01
N PHE A 160 -22.25 6.85 8.95
CA PHE A 160 -22.68 6.47 7.60
C PHE A 160 -23.05 4.99 7.49
N ARG A 161 -22.28 4.10 8.13
CA ARG A 161 -22.61 2.67 8.18
C ARG A 161 -23.96 2.42 8.82
N GLN A 162 -24.28 3.08 9.95
CA GLN A 162 -25.55 2.94 10.64
C GLN A 162 -26.73 3.43 9.79
N VAL A 163 -26.57 4.55 9.09
CA VAL A 163 -27.58 5.04 8.15
C VAL A 163 -27.84 4.03 7.04
N LEU A 164 -26.79 3.49 6.42
CA LEU A 164 -26.91 2.46 5.38
C LEU A 164 -27.57 1.18 5.91
N GLU A 165 -27.26 0.75 7.12
CA GLU A 165 -27.89 -0.41 7.77
C GLU A 165 -29.37 -0.19 7.96
N GLY A 166 -29.80 1.04 8.37
CA GLY A 166 -31.21 1.42 8.42
C GLY A 166 -31.92 1.24 7.08
N TYR A 167 -31.32 1.73 6.00
CA TYR A 167 -31.86 1.53 4.64
C TYR A 167 -31.88 0.07 4.21
N GLN A 168 -30.87 -0.71 4.57
CA GLN A 168 -30.80 -2.13 4.24
C GLN A 168 -31.94 -2.90 4.93
N ILE A 169 -32.17 -2.65 6.22
CA ILE A 169 -33.25 -3.29 6.98
C ILE A 169 -34.61 -2.93 6.37
N GLU A 170 -34.81 -1.66 6.06
CA GLU A 170 -36.06 -1.23 5.39
C GLU A 170 -36.24 -1.91 4.02
N ASN A 171 -35.18 -2.03 3.23
CA ASN A 171 -35.25 -2.76 1.95
C ASN A 171 -35.57 -4.26 2.15
N GLU A 172 -35.04 -4.90 3.18
CA GLU A 172 -35.34 -6.30 3.51
C GLU A 172 -36.81 -6.53 3.84
N TYR A 173 -37.47 -5.58 4.50
CA TYR A 173 -38.90 -5.71 4.81
C TYR A 173 -39.76 -5.85 3.55
N GLY A 174 -39.34 -5.28 2.43
CA GLY A 174 -40.04 -5.43 1.16
C GLY A 174 -40.05 -6.86 0.59
N ARG A 175 -39.16 -7.73 1.04
CA ARG A 175 -38.95 -9.10 0.54
C ARG A 175 -39.34 -10.19 1.52
N LYS A 176 -39.67 -9.83 2.77
CA LYS A 176 -39.95 -10.80 3.84
C LYS A 176 -41.46 -10.93 4.07
N ILE A 177 -41.89 -12.16 4.35
CA ILE A 177 -43.18 -12.45 4.93
C ILE A 177 -42.97 -12.62 6.44
N ASP A 178 -43.80 -11.97 7.23
CA ASP A 178 -43.68 -11.91 8.68
C ASP A 178 -45.04 -11.98 9.36
N ALA A 179 -45.11 -12.63 10.53
CA ALA A 179 -46.31 -12.70 11.32
C ALA A 179 -46.00 -12.40 12.80
N TYR A 180 -46.75 -11.48 13.39
CA TYR A 180 -46.59 -11.05 14.77
C TYR A 180 -47.94 -10.74 15.38
N SER A 181 -48.03 -10.65 16.74
CA SER A 181 -49.23 -10.24 17.44
C SER A 181 -49.18 -8.75 17.72
N ASP A 182 -50.29 -8.08 17.49
CA ASP A 182 -50.46 -6.63 17.72
C ASP A 182 -51.83 -6.33 18.27
N ASN A 183 -52.02 -5.12 18.82
CA ASN A 183 -53.30 -4.61 19.27
C ASN A 183 -53.89 -3.72 18.19
N VAL A 184 -55.07 -4.05 17.75
CA VAL A 184 -55.81 -3.29 16.73
C VAL A 184 -57.13 -2.86 17.29
N ASN A 185 -57.49 -1.59 17.09
CA ASN A 185 -58.81 -1.08 17.45
C ASN A 185 -59.86 -1.54 16.42
N ILE A 186 -60.82 -2.33 16.88
CA ILE A 186 -61.92 -2.85 16.08
C ILE A 186 -63.21 -2.35 16.69
N ASP A 187 -63.92 -1.50 15.97
CA ASP A 187 -65.20 -0.94 16.40
C ASP A 187 -65.16 -0.27 17.81
N GLY A 188 -64.00 0.40 18.12
CA GLY A 188 -63.80 1.07 19.41
C GLY A 188 -63.25 0.19 20.55
N THR A 189 -62.96 -1.06 20.27
CA THR A 189 -62.36 -2.00 21.25
C THR A 189 -60.98 -2.45 20.76
N ASP A 190 -59.98 -2.36 21.66
CA ASP A 190 -58.64 -2.87 21.35
C ASP A 190 -58.63 -4.37 21.48
N VAL A 191 -58.34 -5.05 20.39
CA VAL A 191 -58.32 -6.51 20.30
C VAL A 191 -56.95 -7.01 19.87
N VAL A 192 -56.41 -8.01 20.55
CA VAL A 192 -55.17 -8.68 20.17
C VAL A 192 -55.40 -9.51 18.90
N VAL A 193 -54.67 -9.20 17.85
CA VAL A 193 -54.76 -9.89 16.57
C VAL A 193 -53.39 -10.45 16.15
N ASN A 194 -53.43 -11.44 15.29
CA ASN A 194 -52.23 -11.89 14.57
C ASN A 194 -52.15 -11.16 13.24
N VAL A 195 -51.14 -10.37 13.06
CA VAL A 195 -50.85 -9.63 11.83
C VAL A 195 -49.98 -10.47 10.93
N LEU A 196 -50.34 -10.59 9.68
CA LEU A 196 -49.54 -11.13 8.59
C LEU A 196 -49.16 -10.00 7.66
N ARG A 197 -47.85 -9.83 7.48
CA ARG A 197 -47.27 -8.86 6.53
C ARG A 197 -46.58 -9.61 5.39
N VAL A 198 -46.91 -9.26 4.17
CA VAL A 198 -46.27 -9.77 2.95
C VAL A 198 -45.56 -8.63 2.24
N GLY A 199 -44.26 -8.52 2.47
CA GLY A 199 -43.48 -7.41 1.97
C GLY A 199 -44.04 -6.05 2.46
N ARG A 200 -44.25 -5.14 1.52
CA ARG A 200 -44.95 -3.84 1.71
C ARG A 200 -46.25 -3.75 0.94
N ILE A 201 -46.70 -4.87 0.36
CA ILE A 201 -47.83 -4.90 -0.56
C ILE A 201 -49.14 -5.30 0.15
N ALA A 202 -49.06 -6.08 1.21
CA ALA A 202 -50.21 -6.52 1.96
C ALA A 202 -49.94 -6.62 3.45
N MET A 203 -50.81 -6.07 4.24
CA MET A 203 -50.86 -6.26 5.69
C MET A 203 -52.31 -6.64 6.08
N VAL A 204 -52.45 -7.85 6.59
CA VAL A 204 -53.73 -8.42 6.99
C VAL A 204 -53.66 -8.88 8.43
N ALA A 205 -54.77 -8.83 9.14
CA ALA A 205 -54.85 -9.25 10.53
C ALA A 205 -56.00 -10.22 10.77
N GLN A 206 -55.83 -11.10 11.72
CA GLN A 206 -56.86 -12.05 12.10
C GLN A 206 -56.96 -12.14 13.64
N THR A 207 -58.18 -12.04 14.16
CA THR A 207 -58.40 -12.24 15.59
C THR A 207 -58.01 -13.65 16.04
N LYS A 208 -57.66 -13.81 17.34
CA LYS A 208 -57.24 -15.13 17.88
C LYS A 208 -58.33 -16.20 17.80
N ASP A 209 -59.62 -15.81 17.77
CA ASP A 209 -60.74 -16.67 17.55
C ASP A 209 -61.04 -17.01 16.08
N GLU A 210 -60.20 -16.45 15.17
CA GLU A 210 -60.27 -16.60 13.71
C GLU A 210 -61.59 -16.15 13.07
N LYS A 211 -62.43 -15.44 13.81
CA LYS A 211 -63.75 -15.01 13.27
C LYS A 211 -63.70 -13.77 12.42
N THR A 212 -62.83 -12.83 12.78
CA THR A 212 -62.69 -11.55 12.09
C THR A 212 -61.34 -11.51 11.39
N THR A 213 -61.40 -11.18 10.11
CA THR A 213 -60.22 -10.93 9.28
C THR A 213 -60.23 -9.49 8.78
N LEU A 214 -59.09 -8.83 8.81
CA LEU A 214 -58.93 -7.42 8.49
C LEU A 214 -57.84 -7.24 7.47
N VAL A 215 -57.93 -6.18 6.66
CA VAL A 215 -56.87 -5.72 5.78
C VAL A 215 -56.55 -4.28 6.08
N TRP A 216 -55.29 -3.91 6.04
CA TRP A 216 -54.87 -2.53 6.16
C TRP A 216 -55.13 -1.78 4.88
N ASN A 217 -55.92 -0.70 4.96
CA ASN A 217 -56.16 0.22 3.87
C ASN A 217 -55.21 1.41 4.02
N ASN A 218 -54.21 1.49 3.12
CA ASN A 218 -53.19 2.52 3.21
C ASN A 218 -53.72 3.91 2.84
N ARG A 219 -54.80 4.00 2.04
CA ARG A 219 -55.44 5.29 1.67
C ARG A 219 -56.13 5.92 2.85
N ASP A 220 -56.96 5.14 3.52
CA ASP A 220 -57.76 5.63 4.67
C ASP A 220 -57.04 5.50 6.00
N ARG A 221 -55.83 4.90 6.00
CA ARG A 221 -55.00 4.63 7.19
C ARG A 221 -55.80 3.90 8.28
N ALA A 222 -56.60 2.93 7.86
CA ALA A 222 -57.53 2.20 8.74
C ALA A 222 -57.61 0.71 8.39
N TRP A 223 -58.13 -0.05 9.33
CA TRP A 223 -58.38 -1.48 9.13
C TRP A 223 -59.80 -1.70 8.60
N ASP A 224 -59.91 -2.33 7.44
CA ASP A 224 -61.17 -2.73 6.84
C ASP A 224 -61.48 -4.21 7.10
N LYS A 225 -62.73 -4.56 7.34
CA LYS A 225 -63.18 -5.94 7.53
C LYS A 225 -63.24 -6.66 6.19
N LEU A 226 -62.61 -7.87 6.13
CA LEU A 226 -62.65 -8.73 4.96
C LEU A 226 -63.78 -9.72 5.00
N ASP A 227 -64.19 -10.16 3.81
CA ASP A 227 -65.12 -11.24 3.64
C ASP A 227 -64.60 -12.57 4.24
N ALA A 228 -65.55 -13.43 4.67
CA ALA A 228 -65.24 -14.69 5.27
C ALA A 228 -64.41 -15.66 4.38
N SER A 229 -64.41 -15.46 3.07
CA SER A 229 -63.60 -16.23 2.09
C SER A 229 -62.10 -16.11 2.33
N TYR A 230 -61.65 -14.96 2.88
CA TYR A 230 -60.23 -14.71 3.18
C TYR A 230 -59.75 -15.33 4.50
N ARG A 231 -60.65 -15.86 5.34
CA ARG A 231 -60.32 -16.43 6.67
C ARG A 231 -59.25 -17.52 6.59
N ASN A 232 -59.46 -18.50 5.70
CA ASN A 232 -58.57 -19.64 5.55
C ASN A 232 -57.21 -19.26 4.88
N PRO A 233 -57.18 -18.45 3.77
CA PRO A 233 -55.95 -17.95 3.19
C PRO A 233 -55.06 -17.18 4.20
N VAL A 234 -55.64 -16.26 4.99
CA VAL A 234 -54.92 -15.47 5.98
C VAL A 234 -54.35 -16.35 7.09
N ARG A 235 -55.18 -17.28 7.62
CA ARG A 235 -54.71 -18.27 8.59
C ARG A 235 -53.54 -19.10 8.06
N GLN A 236 -53.61 -19.57 6.82
CA GLN A 236 -52.55 -20.33 6.17
C GLN A 236 -51.27 -19.47 6.04
N GLY A 237 -51.42 -18.20 5.63
CA GLY A 237 -50.30 -17.27 5.54
C GLY A 237 -49.60 -17.03 6.87
N ILE A 238 -50.37 -16.87 7.96
CA ILE A 238 -49.82 -16.71 9.31
C ILE A 238 -49.02 -17.96 9.72
N ARG A 239 -49.54 -19.18 9.41
CA ARG A 239 -48.83 -20.42 9.70
C ARG A 239 -47.55 -20.59 8.89
N ILE A 240 -47.56 -20.20 7.61
CA ILE A 240 -46.37 -20.18 6.75
C ILE A 240 -45.32 -19.19 7.28
N ALA A 241 -45.72 -17.97 7.65
CA ALA A 241 -44.83 -16.96 8.21
C ALA A 241 -44.18 -17.45 9.53
N ASN A 242 -44.95 -18.15 10.37
CA ASN A 242 -44.47 -18.74 11.61
C ASN A 242 -43.75 -20.09 11.40
N LYS A 243 -43.48 -20.51 10.16
CA LYS A 243 -42.80 -21.77 9.80
C LYS A 243 -43.56 -23.02 10.32
N GLN A 244 -44.86 -22.94 10.47
CA GLN A 244 -45.75 -24.00 10.94
C GLN A 244 -46.45 -24.74 9.80
N ALA A 245 -46.29 -24.27 8.58
CA ALA A 245 -46.82 -24.89 7.38
C ALA A 245 -45.83 -24.74 6.19
N THR A 246 -45.96 -25.64 5.23
CA THR A 246 -45.16 -25.56 3.98
C THR A 246 -45.55 -24.32 3.17
N VAL A 247 -44.57 -23.73 2.49
CA VAL A 247 -44.80 -22.60 1.59
C VAL A 247 -45.74 -23.00 0.47
N ASP A 248 -46.80 -22.21 0.25
CA ASP A 248 -47.83 -22.41 -0.75
C ASP A 248 -48.31 -21.08 -1.33
N ILE A 249 -49.12 -21.12 -2.38
CA ILE A 249 -49.70 -19.93 -3.00
C ILE A 249 -50.75 -19.34 -2.06
N LEU A 250 -50.57 -18.08 -1.70
CA LEU A 250 -51.49 -17.34 -0.83
C LEU A 250 -52.39 -16.42 -1.68
N MET A 251 -53.69 -16.56 -1.50
CA MET A 251 -54.72 -15.66 -2.10
C MET A 251 -55.04 -14.58 -1.07
N LEU A 252 -54.38 -13.40 -1.21
CA LEU A 252 -54.57 -12.28 -0.32
C LEU A 252 -55.18 -11.06 -1.04
N PRO A 253 -55.97 -10.23 -0.39
CA PRO A 253 -56.45 -8.99 -0.97
C PRO A 253 -55.28 -8.02 -1.09
N ILE A 254 -54.97 -7.64 -2.33
CA ILE A 254 -53.92 -6.63 -2.61
C ILE A 254 -54.64 -5.42 -3.21
N ALA A 255 -54.41 -4.25 -2.65
CA ALA A 255 -54.92 -3.00 -3.22
C ALA A 255 -54.33 -2.77 -4.62
N ALA A 256 -55.14 -2.28 -5.54
CA ALA A 256 -54.62 -1.86 -6.85
C ALA A 256 -53.57 -0.75 -6.65
N PRO A 257 -52.48 -0.76 -7.47
CA PRO A 257 -51.50 0.31 -7.37
C PRO A 257 -52.14 1.67 -7.64
N GLU A 258 -51.78 2.66 -6.86
CA GLU A 258 -52.21 4.05 -7.10
C GLU A 258 -51.54 4.54 -8.40
N ASN A 259 -52.32 5.28 -9.19
CA ASN A 259 -51.73 5.93 -10.37
C ASN A 259 -50.72 6.98 -9.87
N ALA A 260 -49.47 6.86 -10.37
CA ALA A 260 -48.48 7.89 -10.13
C ALA A 260 -48.99 9.24 -10.66
N GLN A 261 -49.17 10.19 -9.80
CA GLN A 261 -49.47 11.58 -10.17
C GLN A 261 -48.20 12.30 -10.59
#